data_7e04d28a1c3bac16e09cb7cd69f0731d
#
_entry.id   7e04d28a1c3bac16e09cb7cd69f0731d
#
_cell.length_a   1.000
_cell.length_b   1.000
_cell.length_c   1.000
_cell.angle_alpha   90.00
_cell.angle_beta   90.00
_cell.angle_gamma   90.00
#
_symmetry.space_group_name_H-M   'P 1'
#
loop_
_entity.id
_entity.type
_entity.pdbx_description
1 polymer ?
#
loop_
_entity_poly.entity_id
_entity_poly.type
_entity_poly.pdbx_seq_one_letter_code
_entity_poly.pdbx_strand_id
1 'polypeptide(L)'
;MPIAFRPRQAPEKSGPPPPKEAVEKFQEFFESESFAVSHQAFKDLLVILDIEVGQFHTFFPKLKLALQNHLPYKYKEVWKILDTKSKLKVYGGGVADKQNVLIVGAGPCGLRTAIETQLLGAKTVVIERRDEFTRNNVLKLWKFLIDDLKLLGAKKFFGKFCTGNDKNIR
;
A
#
# COMPACT_ATOMS: atom_id res chain seq x y z
N MET A 1 -18.46 37.94 -7.25
CA MET A 1 -18.93 36.57 -6.91
C MET A 1 -18.33 36.21 -5.56
N PRO A 2 -19.11 35.86 -4.52
CA PRO A 2 -18.57 35.53 -3.23
C PRO A 2 -17.97 34.13 -3.25
N ILE A 3 -16.74 34.03 -2.74
CA ILE A 3 -16.01 32.75 -2.56
C ILE A 3 -16.71 32.02 -1.40
N ALA A 4 -17.42 30.95 -1.71
CA ALA A 4 -18.03 30.10 -0.70
C ALA A 4 -16.94 29.39 0.11
N PHE A 5 -16.81 29.76 1.37
CA PHE A 5 -15.95 29.09 2.34
C PHE A 5 -16.54 27.69 2.62
N ARG A 6 -15.87 26.62 2.11
CA ARG A 6 -16.22 25.25 2.53
C ARG A 6 -15.78 25.07 3.99
N PRO A 7 -16.69 24.74 4.91
CA PRO A 7 -16.30 24.44 6.28
C PRO A 7 -15.31 23.26 6.27
N ARG A 8 -14.22 23.39 7.05
CA ARG A 8 -13.32 22.25 7.34
C ARG A 8 -14.19 21.16 7.95
N GLN A 9 -14.18 19.99 7.33
CA GLN A 9 -14.75 18.80 7.95
C GLN A 9 -14.07 18.61 9.31
N ALA A 10 -14.88 18.48 10.36
CA ALA A 10 -14.39 18.17 11.70
C ALA A 10 -13.55 16.88 11.61
N PRO A 11 -12.46 16.76 12.40
CA PRO A 11 -11.68 15.53 12.43
C PRO A 11 -12.61 14.37 12.82
N GLU A 12 -12.63 13.31 12.01
CA GLU A 12 -13.33 12.08 12.33
C GLU A 12 -12.95 11.67 13.74
N LYS A 13 -13.94 11.43 14.59
CA LYS A 13 -13.72 11.00 15.97
C LYS A 13 -12.90 9.72 15.93
N SER A 14 -11.67 9.79 16.41
CA SER A 14 -10.81 8.62 16.59
C SER A 14 -11.55 7.66 17.53
N GLY A 15 -11.69 6.41 17.10
CA GLY A 15 -12.14 5.32 17.97
C GLY A 15 -11.20 5.18 19.19
N PRO A 16 -11.50 4.28 20.12
CA PRO A 16 -10.62 3.99 21.23
C PRO A 16 -9.21 3.67 20.70
N PRO A 17 -8.14 4.03 21.46
CA PRO A 17 -6.78 3.77 20.99
C PRO A 17 -6.59 2.27 20.74
N PRO A 18 -5.92 1.90 19.62
CA PRO A 18 -5.65 0.52 19.34
C PRO A 18 -4.75 -0.08 20.43
N PRO A 19 -4.81 -1.39 20.66
CA PRO A 19 -3.85 -2.06 21.52
C PRO A 19 -2.42 -1.72 21.09
N LYS A 20 -1.52 -1.53 22.05
CA LYS A 20 -0.10 -1.25 21.77
C LYS A 20 0.51 -2.29 20.83
N GLU A 21 0.11 -3.54 21.02
CA GLU A 21 0.49 -4.67 20.19
C GLU A 21 0.12 -4.50 18.70
N ALA A 22 -1.00 -3.87 18.38
CA ALA A 22 -1.38 -3.59 16.98
C ALA A 22 -0.40 -2.62 16.30
N VAL A 23 0.09 -1.62 17.04
CA VAL A 23 1.11 -0.68 16.54
C VAL A 23 2.44 -1.41 16.29
N GLU A 24 2.85 -2.28 17.19
CA GLU A 24 4.06 -3.09 17.09
C GLU A 24 3.97 -4.05 15.88
N LYS A 25 2.84 -4.73 15.71
CA LYS A 25 2.62 -5.62 14.56
C LYS A 25 2.58 -4.87 13.23
N PHE A 26 2.03 -3.67 13.20
CA PHE A 26 2.11 -2.84 11.98
C PHE A 26 3.55 -2.45 11.65
N GLN A 27 4.38 -2.14 12.66
CA GLN A 27 5.79 -1.80 12.46
C GLN A 27 6.56 -3.02 11.95
N GLU A 28 6.36 -4.18 12.55
CA GLU A 28 6.95 -5.45 12.11
C GLU A 28 6.58 -5.76 10.66
N PHE A 29 5.29 -5.65 10.30
CA PHE A 29 4.82 -5.81 8.94
C PHE A 29 5.53 -4.88 7.95
N PHE A 30 5.68 -3.61 8.32
CA PHE A 30 6.21 -2.58 7.42
C PHE A 30 7.74 -2.63 7.28
N GLU A 31 8.47 -3.06 8.30
CA GLU A 31 9.93 -3.03 8.36
C GLU A 31 10.58 -4.37 8.02
N SER A 32 9.83 -5.46 8.04
CA SER A 32 10.37 -6.79 7.75
C SER A 32 10.87 -6.89 6.31
N GLU A 33 12.05 -7.47 6.16
CA GLU A 33 12.64 -7.85 4.87
C GLU A 33 12.24 -9.27 4.44
N SER A 34 11.64 -10.05 5.34
CA SER A 34 11.15 -11.40 5.07
C SER A 34 9.67 -11.38 4.73
N PHE A 35 9.29 -11.99 3.60
CA PHE A 35 7.89 -12.13 3.20
C PHE A 35 7.07 -12.90 4.24
N ALA A 36 7.61 -14.00 4.77
CA ALA A 36 6.91 -14.82 5.77
C ALA A 36 6.62 -14.04 7.04
N VAL A 37 7.61 -13.30 7.56
CA VAL A 37 7.45 -12.46 8.76
C VAL A 37 6.47 -11.33 8.51
N SER A 38 6.61 -10.61 7.39
CA SER A 38 5.70 -9.52 7.02
C SER A 38 4.25 -10.01 6.91
N HIS A 39 4.04 -11.14 6.24
CA HIS A 39 2.72 -11.74 6.06
C HIS A 39 2.09 -12.19 7.40
N GLN A 40 2.89 -12.81 8.29
CA GLN A 40 2.41 -13.22 9.60
C GLN A 40 2.08 -12.02 10.48
N ALA A 41 2.95 -11.01 10.53
CA ALA A 41 2.70 -9.78 11.28
C ALA A 41 1.43 -9.06 10.81
N PHE A 42 1.16 -9.06 9.50
CA PHE A 42 -0.08 -8.51 8.95
C PHE A 42 -1.32 -9.30 9.36
N LYS A 43 -1.27 -10.63 9.36
CA LYS A 43 -2.38 -11.47 9.84
C LYS A 43 -2.66 -11.23 11.32
N ASP A 44 -1.62 -11.21 12.15
CA ASP A 44 -1.75 -10.96 13.59
C ASP A 44 -2.38 -9.58 13.84
N LEU A 45 -1.92 -8.57 13.12
CA LEU A 45 -2.47 -7.22 13.17
C LEU A 45 -3.97 -7.19 12.89
N LEU A 46 -4.43 -7.89 11.86
CA LEU A 46 -5.84 -7.95 11.49
C LEU A 46 -6.69 -8.65 12.55
N VAL A 47 -6.16 -9.72 13.15
CA VAL A 47 -6.82 -10.42 14.26
C VAL A 47 -6.95 -9.50 15.48
N ILE A 48 -5.88 -8.79 15.86
CA ILE A 48 -5.88 -7.86 17.00
C ILE A 48 -6.90 -6.72 16.80
N LEU A 49 -7.03 -6.23 15.57
CA LEU A 49 -7.95 -5.13 15.24
C LEU A 49 -9.36 -5.59 14.89
N ASP A 50 -9.63 -6.90 14.85
CA ASP A 50 -10.90 -7.47 14.41
C ASP A 50 -11.32 -6.95 13.01
N ILE A 51 -10.37 -6.95 12.08
CA ILE A 51 -10.58 -6.47 10.72
C ILE A 51 -10.50 -7.63 9.73
N GLU A 52 -11.59 -7.87 9.01
CA GLU A 52 -11.60 -8.83 7.91
C GLU A 52 -10.96 -8.25 6.65
N VAL A 53 -10.17 -9.06 5.96
CA VAL A 53 -9.62 -8.72 4.65
C VAL A 53 -10.76 -8.64 3.64
N GLY A 54 -10.86 -7.52 2.96
CA GLY A 54 -11.92 -7.27 1.98
C GLY A 54 -11.43 -6.46 0.79
N GLN A 55 -12.36 -5.85 0.10
CA GLN A 55 -12.06 -4.89 -0.95
C GLN A 55 -11.38 -3.64 -0.37
N PHE A 56 -10.52 -3.00 -1.16
CA PHE A 56 -9.77 -1.81 -0.75
C PHE A 56 -10.66 -0.74 -0.09
N HIS A 57 -11.80 -0.45 -0.69
CA HIS A 57 -12.71 0.61 -0.22
C HIS A 57 -13.36 0.34 1.15
N THR A 58 -13.43 -0.91 1.58
CA THR A 58 -13.97 -1.29 2.88
C THR A 58 -12.87 -1.55 3.92
N PHE A 59 -11.82 -2.19 3.49
CA PHE A 59 -10.71 -2.63 4.34
C PHE A 59 -9.76 -1.48 4.73
N PHE A 60 -9.28 -0.75 3.73
CA PHE A 60 -8.29 0.32 3.94
C PHE A 60 -8.75 1.43 4.90
N PRO A 61 -9.99 1.97 4.79
CA PRO A 61 -10.48 2.97 5.73
C PRO A 61 -10.51 2.48 7.18
N LYS A 62 -10.92 1.23 7.43
CA LYS A 62 -10.95 0.64 8.77
C LYS A 62 -9.55 0.56 9.37
N LEU A 63 -8.60 -0.01 8.62
CA LEU A 63 -7.20 -0.13 9.04
C LEU A 63 -6.58 1.25 9.31
N LYS A 64 -6.80 2.19 8.40
CA LYS A 64 -6.31 3.56 8.55
C LYS A 64 -6.91 4.24 9.80
N LEU A 65 -8.21 4.16 10.00
CA LEU A 65 -8.87 4.76 11.17
C LEU A 65 -8.30 4.23 12.48
N ALA A 66 -8.05 2.92 12.55
CA ALA A 66 -7.49 2.28 13.74
C ALA A 66 -6.06 2.73 14.05
N LEU A 67 -5.22 3.00 13.04
CA LEU A 67 -3.78 3.13 13.24
C LEU A 67 -3.20 4.52 12.99
N GLN A 68 -3.80 5.36 12.11
CA GLN A 68 -3.16 6.58 11.57
C GLN A 68 -2.71 7.58 12.64
N ASN A 69 -3.42 7.68 13.77
CA ASN A 69 -3.11 8.63 14.83
C ASN A 69 -2.08 8.09 15.85
N HIS A 70 -1.82 6.80 15.82
CA HIS A 70 -0.96 6.09 16.78
C HIS A 70 0.39 5.67 16.21
N LEU A 71 0.53 5.76 14.88
CA LEU A 71 1.78 5.42 14.21
C LEU A 71 2.77 6.60 14.18
N PRO A 72 4.09 6.34 14.29
CA PRO A 72 5.13 7.32 14.00
C PRO A 72 4.98 7.97 12.63
N TYR A 73 5.50 9.20 12.50
CA TYR A 73 5.36 9.99 11.28
C TYR A 73 5.82 9.28 9.99
N LYS A 74 6.88 8.47 10.07
CA LYS A 74 7.43 7.74 8.92
C LYS A 74 6.42 6.81 8.23
N TYR A 75 5.42 6.31 8.96
CA TYR A 75 4.38 5.44 8.40
C TYR A 75 3.19 6.21 7.84
N LYS A 76 2.99 7.46 8.25
CA LYS A 76 1.85 8.29 7.80
C LYS A 76 1.92 8.64 6.31
N GLU A 77 3.11 8.65 5.73
CA GLU A 77 3.28 8.87 4.29
C GLU A 77 2.57 7.81 3.44
N VAL A 78 2.51 6.55 3.91
CA VAL A 78 1.80 5.48 3.20
C VAL A 78 0.31 5.80 3.07
N TRP A 79 -0.31 6.27 4.16
CA TRP A 79 -1.72 6.67 4.16
C TRP A 79 -1.98 7.80 3.17
N LYS A 80 -1.12 8.81 3.17
CA LYS A 80 -1.22 9.96 2.27
C LYS A 80 -1.11 9.53 0.79
N ILE A 81 -0.17 8.66 0.48
CA ILE A 81 0.04 8.15 -0.88
C ILE A 81 -1.19 7.38 -1.35
N LEU A 82 -1.68 6.42 -0.55
CA LEU A 82 -2.84 5.61 -0.89
C LEU A 82 -4.12 6.45 -0.98
N ASP A 83 -4.33 7.40 -0.07
CA ASP A 83 -5.45 8.33 -0.13
C ASP A 83 -5.43 9.19 -1.40
N THR A 84 -4.26 9.72 -1.74
CA THR A 84 -4.13 10.56 -2.93
C THR A 84 -4.40 9.75 -4.19
N LYS A 85 -3.85 8.54 -4.25
CA LYS A 85 -4.02 7.66 -5.41
C LYS A 85 -5.45 7.15 -5.54
N SER A 86 -6.07 6.68 -4.46
CA SER A 86 -7.45 6.17 -4.48
C SER A 86 -8.51 7.21 -4.87
N LYS A 87 -8.21 8.50 -4.70
CA LYS A 87 -9.10 9.61 -5.08
C LYS A 87 -9.01 10.00 -6.56
N LEU A 88 -8.11 9.41 -7.32
CA LEU A 88 -8.05 9.66 -8.75
C LEU A 88 -9.34 9.19 -9.43
N LYS A 89 -9.81 9.97 -10.39
CA LYS A 89 -11.08 9.72 -11.10
C LYS A 89 -11.16 8.31 -11.70
N VAL A 90 -10.03 7.75 -12.12
CA VAL A 90 -9.95 6.41 -12.71
C VAL A 90 -10.38 5.29 -11.73
N TYR A 91 -10.23 5.51 -10.41
CA TYR A 91 -10.61 4.54 -9.38
C TYR A 91 -12.00 4.81 -8.76
N GLY A 92 -12.61 5.95 -9.07
CA GLY A 92 -13.87 6.39 -8.44
C GLY A 92 -15.13 5.66 -8.89
N GLY A 93 -15.03 4.77 -9.86
CA GLY A 93 -16.21 4.13 -10.46
C GLY A 93 -16.50 2.70 -9.98
N GLY A 94 -15.67 2.11 -9.11
CA GLY A 94 -15.84 0.71 -8.69
C GLY A 94 -15.89 -0.28 -9.86
N VAL A 95 -15.12 -0.01 -10.90
CA VAL A 95 -15.18 -0.73 -12.20
C VAL A 95 -14.99 -2.23 -12.03
N ALA A 96 -14.24 -2.63 -10.99
CA ALA A 96 -13.92 -4.03 -10.69
C ALA A 96 -14.54 -4.54 -9.38
N ASP A 97 -15.50 -3.87 -8.78
CA ASP A 97 -16.07 -4.20 -7.46
C ASP A 97 -16.60 -5.64 -7.34
N LYS A 98 -17.01 -6.25 -8.46
CA LYS A 98 -17.52 -7.63 -8.49
C LYS A 98 -16.50 -8.64 -9.03
N GLN A 99 -15.28 -8.21 -9.30
CA GLN A 99 -14.26 -9.07 -9.89
C GLN A 99 -13.39 -9.72 -8.80
N ASN A 100 -13.10 -11.00 -9.01
CA ASN A 100 -12.08 -11.72 -8.26
C ASN A 100 -10.84 -11.85 -9.15
N VAL A 101 -9.71 -11.37 -8.68
CA VAL A 101 -8.45 -11.39 -9.42
C VAL A 101 -7.43 -12.24 -8.68
N LEU A 102 -6.92 -13.26 -9.36
CA LEU A 102 -5.81 -14.08 -8.88
C LEU A 102 -4.55 -13.72 -9.64
N ILE A 103 -3.52 -13.33 -8.89
CA ILE A 103 -2.20 -13.00 -9.43
C ILE A 103 -1.21 -14.09 -9.02
N VAL A 104 -0.56 -14.70 -9.98
CA VAL A 104 0.45 -15.72 -9.75
C VAL A 104 1.83 -15.09 -9.87
N GLY A 105 2.51 -14.96 -8.74
CA GLY A 105 3.82 -14.34 -8.59
C GLY A 105 3.76 -12.95 -7.94
N ALA A 106 4.47 -12.80 -6.81
CA ALA A 106 4.59 -11.54 -6.06
C ALA A 106 5.86 -10.75 -6.45
N GLY A 107 6.32 -10.87 -7.68
CA GLY A 107 7.36 -10.01 -8.23
C GLY A 107 6.87 -8.57 -8.44
N PRO A 108 7.74 -7.63 -8.88
CA PRO A 108 7.37 -6.22 -9.03
C PRO A 108 6.13 -5.99 -9.89
N CYS A 109 5.99 -6.72 -11.01
CA CYS A 109 4.82 -6.61 -11.88
C CYS A 109 3.56 -7.14 -11.19
N GLY A 110 3.64 -8.31 -10.53
CA GLY A 110 2.51 -8.89 -9.82
C GLY A 110 2.02 -8.00 -8.70
N LEU A 111 2.92 -7.48 -7.86
CA LEU A 111 2.58 -6.56 -6.77
C LEU A 111 2.01 -5.23 -7.30
N ARG A 112 2.58 -4.69 -8.38
CA ARG A 112 2.06 -3.47 -9.00
C ARG A 112 0.64 -3.68 -9.55
N THR A 113 0.39 -4.82 -10.20
CA THR A 113 -0.93 -5.21 -10.67
C THR A 113 -1.92 -5.40 -9.53
N ALA A 114 -1.47 -6.01 -8.41
CA ALA A 114 -2.30 -6.18 -7.22
C ALA A 114 -2.79 -4.86 -6.64
N ILE A 115 -1.89 -3.87 -6.53
CA ILE A 115 -2.25 -2.53 -6.06
C ILE A 115 -3.30 -1.90 -7.00
N GLU A 116 -3.09 -1.99 -8.30
CA GLU A 116 -3.99 -1.40 -9.29
C GLU A 116 -5.38 -2.04 -9.25
N THR A 117 -5.46 -3.37 -9.25
CA THR A 117 -6.74 -4.08 -9.22
C THR A 117 -7.50 -3.84 -7.91
N GLN A 118 -6.81 -3.73 -6.78
CA GLN A 118 -7.42 -3.35 -5.51
C GLN A 118 -7.97 -1.93 -5.52
N LEU A 119 -7.25 -0.97 -6.10
CA LEU A 119 -7.72 0.41 -6.23
C LEU A 119 -8.95 0.52 -7.14
N LEU A 120 -9.06 -0.36 -8.15
CA LEU A 120 -10.24 -0.47 -9.01
C LEU A 120 -11.43 -1.16 -8.34
N GLY A 121 -11.26 -1.69 -7.12
CA GLY A 121 -12.31 -2.30 -6.31
C GLY A 121 -12.34 -3.83 -6.33
N ALA A 122 -11.47 -4.50 -7.08
CA ALA A 122 -11.45 -5.96 -7.16
C ALA A 122 -11.06 -6.62 -5.83
N LYS A 123 -11.58 -7.82 -5.58
CA LYS A 123 -11.03 -8.72 -4.56
C LYS A 123 -9.80 -9.42 -5.14
N THR A 124 -8.62 -8.97 -4.74
CA THR A 124 -7.35 -9.45 -5.30
C THR A 124 -6.65 -10.40 -4.35
N VAL A 125 -6.21 -11.54 -4.88
CA VAL A 125 -5.37 -12.52 -4.18
C VAL A 125 -4.06 -12.66 -4.94
N VAL A 126 -2.94 -12.60 -4.22
CA VAL A 126 -1.60 -12.82 -4.78
C VAL A 126 -1.05 -14.11 -4.20
N ILE A 127 -0.55 -14.99 -5.04
CA ILE A 127 0.14 -16.20 -4.62
C ILE A 127 1.59 -16.16 -5.09
N GLU A 128 2.53 -16.54 -4.22
CA GLU A 128 3.97 -16.64 -4.53
C GLU A 128 4.45 -18.03 -4.09
N ARG A 129 5.24 -18.65 -4.95
CA ARG A 129 5.81 -19.98 -4.68
C ARG A 129 7.00 -19.93 -3.75
N ARG A 130 7.73 -18.82 -3.76
CA ARG A 130 8.97 -18.67 -3.01
C ARG A 130 8.73 -18.02 -1.66
N ASP A 131 9.37 -18.53 -0.64
CA ASP A 131 9.33 -17.94 0.70
C ASP A 131 10.21 -16.69 0.80
N GLU A 132 11.25 -16.60 -0.04
CA GLU A 132 12.20 -15.49 -0.07
C GLU A 132 12.48 -14.98 -1.50
N PHE A 133 12.71 -13.68 -1.63
CA PHE A 133 13.10 -13.04 -2.88
C PHE A 133 14.62 -13.05 -3.02
N THR A 134 15.20 -14.22 -3.34
CA THR A 134 16.65 -14.42 -3.43
C THR A 134 17.26 -13.97 -4.77
N ARG A 135 16.45 -13.67 -5.79
CA ARG A 135 16.95 -13.23 -7.09
C ARG A 135 17.26 -11.74 -7.07
N ASN A 136 18.56 -11.42 -7.12
CA ASN A 136 19.05 -10.07 -7.35
C ASN A 136 19.12 -9.79 -8.85
N ASN A 137 18.00 -9.48 -9.48
CA ASN A 137 18.00 -9.02 -10.87
C ASN A 137 18.25 -7.52 -10.90
N VAL A 138 19.31 -7.10 -11.60
CA VAL A 138 19.52 -5.69 -11.92
C VAL A 138 18.63 -5.36 -13.11
N LEU A 139 17.63 -4.53 -12.90
CA LEU A 139 16.70 -4.10 -13.94
C LEU A 139 16.97 -2.64 -14.33
N LYS A 140 17.05 -2.41 -15.63
CA LYS A 140 17.03 -1.07 -16.18
C LYS A 140 15.56 -0.62 -16.35
N LEU A 141 15.17 0.42 -15.64
CA LEU A 141 13.80 0.91 -15.68
C LEU A 141 13.69 2.13 -16.58
N TRP A 142 12.61 2.16 -17.36
CA TRP A 142 12.21 3.33 -18.13
C TRP A 142 11.76 4.46 -17.20
N LYS A 143 11.98 5.69 -17.63
CA LYS A 143 11.67 6.87 -16.81
C LYS A 143 10.21 6.90 -16.34
N PHE A 144 9.26 6.59 -17.21
CA PHE A 144 7.84 6.57 -16.84
C PHE A 144 7.52 5.54 -15.74
N LEU A 145 8.21 4.39 -15.75
CA LEU A 145 8.03 3.37 -14.72
C LEU A 145 8.62 3.81 -13.38
N ILE A 146 9.76 4.51 -13.42
CA ILE A 146 10.36 5.11 -12.22
C ILE A 146 9.41 6.16 -11.62
N ASP A 147 8.81 6.98 -12.46
CA ASP A 147 7.87 8.02 -12.02
C ASP A 147 6.60 7.38 -11.41
N ASP A 148 6.06 6.30 -11.98
CA ASP A 148 4.94 5.54 -11.41
C ASP A 148 5.31 4.91 -10.05
N LEU A 149 6.48 4.30 -9.94
CA LEU A 149 6.96 3.73 -8.67
C LEU A 149 7.15 4.79 -7.59
N LYS A 150 7.64 5.98 -7.94
CA LYS A 150 7.75 7.12 -7.02
C LYS A 150 6.38 7.59 -6.51
N LEU A 151 5.37 7.58 -7.38
CA LEU A 151 3.99 7.88 -6.97
C LEU A 151 3.42 6.85 -5.99
N LEU A 152 3.99 5.64 -5.94
CA LEU A 152 3.70 4.60 -4.94
C LEU A 152 4.62 4.66 -3.71
N GLY A 153 5.49 5.67 -3.62
CA GLY A 153 6.37 5.88 -2.48
C GLY A 153 7.74 5.23 -2.56
N ALA A 154 8.13 4.67 -3.71
CA ALA A 154 9.48 4.15 -3.89
C ALA A 154 10.53 5.26 -3.78
N LYS A 155 11.53 5.07 -2.90
CA LYS A 155 12.54 6.08 -2.57
C LYS A 155 13.96 5.66 -2.92
N LYS A 156 14.24 4.35 -2.97
CA LYS A 156 15.60 3.84 -3.17
C LYS A 156 15.82 3.47 -4.63
N PHE A 157 16.51 4.35 -5.35
CA PHE A 157 16.99 4.10 -6.70
C PHE A 157 18.52 4.21 -6.67
N PHE A 158 19.22 3.12 -7.01
CA PHE A 158 20.68 3.07 -6.88
C PHE A 158 21.37 3.82 -8.02
N GLY A 159 22.13 4.87 -7.66
CA GLY A 159 22.85 5.70 -8.61
C GLY A 159 24.08 5.03 -9.24
N LYS A 160 24.69 4.05 -8.56
CA LYS A 160 25.96 3.42 -8.99
C LYS A 160 25.91 2.72 -10.35
N PHE A 161 24.73 2.30 -10.78
CA PHE A 161 24.50 1.62 -12.05
C PHE A 161 23.64 2.44 -13.01
N CYS A 162 23.42 3.72 -12.72
CA CYS A 162 22.66 4.59 -13.60
C CYS A 162 23.54 5.09 -14.73
N THR A 163 23.19 4.78 -15.97
CA THR A 163 23.79 5.33 -17.18
C THR A 163 22.74 6.16 -17.91
N GLY A 164 23.04 7.45 -18.10
CA GLY A 164 22.12 8.38 -18.78
C GLY A 164 20.88 8.73 -17.95
N ASN A 165 19.71 8.84 -18.61
CA ASN A 165 18.44 9.19 -17.98
C ASN A 165 17.73 8.03 -17.27
N ASP A 166 18.30 6.83 -17.32
CA ASP A 166 17.70 5.62 -16.76
C ASP A 166 18.30 5.31 -15.39
N LYS A 167 17.47 4.85 -14.46
CA LYS A 167 17.90 4.40 -13.14
C LYS A 167 17.71 2.91 -13.00
N ASN A 168 18.69 2.24 -12.40
CA ASN A 168 18.59 0.83 -12.10
C ASN A 168 18.01 0.62 -10.70
N ILE A 169 17.23 -0.44 -10.54
CA ILE A 169 16.69 -0.91 -9.25
C ILE A 169 17.26 -2.30 -8.98
N ARG A 170 17.59 -2.56 -7.73
CA ARG A 170 17.84 -3.93 -7.22
C ARG A 170 16.60 -4.45 -6.55
#